data_918e111e83be94270d9b0f8b8e66e822
#
_entry.id   918e111e83be94270d9b0f8b8e66e822
#
_cell.length_a   1.000
_cell.length_b   1.000
_cell.length_c   1.000
_cell.angle_alpha   90.00
_cell.angle_beta   90.00
_cell.angle_gamma   90.00
#
_symmetry.space_group_name_H-M   'P 1'
#
loop_
_entity.id
_entity.type
_entity.pdbx_description
1 polymer ?
#
loop_
_entity_poly.entity_id
_entity_poly.type
_entity_poly.pdbx_seq_one_letter_code
_entity_poly.pdbx_strand_id
1 'polypeptide(L)'
;MVTLTARHLLALAVPLCTLLLAGCFYVCWRHLRARRELRSMSFAFTGFSLALLLQILERPAAVPVNVLTTAALQLCAAWFITEAMAIRQGVRPDAPLAAGFGGAVLLVLGYYAWAVPDAQARQHVLNFGLGLQLALPLWRLPPRQPCTGWDRLLLWVFVAFALSFFVRALWA
;
A
#
# COMPACT_ATOMS: atom_id res chain seq x y z
N MET A 1 26.72 6.65 -17.70
CA MET A 1 26.89 6.87 -16.25
C MET A 1 25.78 7.80 -15.78
N VAL A 2 24.80 7.30 -14.99
CA VAL A 2 23.75 8.15 -14.43
C VAL A 2 24.39 8.92 -13.28
N THR A 3 24.54 10.22 -13.43
CA THR A 3 24.98 11.09 -12.33
C THR A 3 23.87 11.08 -11.27
N LEU A 4 24.08 10.37 -10.18
CA LEU A 4 23.21 10.36 -9.01
C LEU A 4 23.19 11.79 -8.43
N THR A 5 22.21 12.57 -8.83
CA THR A 5 21.98 13.89 -8.25
C THR A 5 21.48 13.77 -6.82
N ALA A 6 21.71 14.78 -5.97
CA ALA A 6 21.24 14.80 -4.57
C ALA A 6 19.73 14.51 -4.46
N ARG A 7 18.95 14.87 -5.48
CA ARG A 7 17.50 14.55 -5.55
C ARG A 7 17.23 13.05 -5.64
N HIS A 8 18.01 12.30 -6.41
CA HIS A 8 17.86 10.84 -6.50
C HIS A 8 18.24 10.14 -5.19
N LEU A 9 19.27 10.64 -4.50
CA LEU A 9 19.66 10.12 -3.19
C LEU A 9 18.57 10.33 -2.15
N LEU A 10 17.95 11.53 -2.11
CA LEU A 10 16.81 11.83 -1.24
C LEU A 10 15.59 10.97 -1.59
N ALA A 11 15.30 10.79 -2.87
CA ALA A 11 14.19 9.95 -3.30
C ALA A 11 14.38 8.47 -2.89
N LEU A 12 15.62 7.96 -2.89
CA LEU A 12 15.93 6.59 -2.46
C LEU A 12 15.83 6.40 -0.94
N ALA A 13 15.89 7.45 -0.15
CA ALA A 13 15.80 7.34 1.32
C ALA A 13 14.46 6.71 1.76
N VAL A 14 13.34 7.08 1.12
CA VAL A 14 12.01 6.56 1.47
C VAL A 14 11.90 5.05 1.24
N PRO A 15 12.21 4.50 0.04
CA PRO A 15 12.14 3.05 -0.16
C PRO A 15 13.16 2.29 0.70
N LEU A 16 14.32 2.85 1.01
CA LEU A 16 15.28 2.21 1.90
C LEU A 16 14.77 2.16 3.35
N CYS A 17 14.18 3.24 3.87
CA CYS A 17 13.56 3.25 5.19
C CYS A 17 12.39 2.25 5.27
N THR A 18 11.55 2.18 4.25
CA THR A 18 10.45 1.21 4.21
C THR A 18 10.96 -0.23 4.13
N LEU A 19 12.06 -0.48 3.43
CA LEU A 19 12.70 -1.79 3.37
C LEU A 19 13.31 -2.20 4.72
N LEU A 20 13.94 -1.26 5.43
CA LEU A 20 14.43 -1.50 6.79
C LEU A 20 13.29 -1.85 7.74
N LEU A 21 12.16 -1.14 7.67
CA LEU A 21 10.96 -1.48 8.45
C LEU A 21 10.44 -2.87 8.10
N ALA A 22 10.40 -3.24 6.82
CA ALA A 22 10.05 -4.60 6.39
C ALA A 22 10.95 -5.65 7.05
N GLY A 23 12.26 -5.41 7.08
CA GLY A 23 13.23 -6.27 7.74
C GLY A 23 12.98 -6.38 9.25
N CYS A 24 12.72 -5.26 9.93
CA CYS A 24 12.38 -5.25 11.36
C CYS A 24 11.13 -6.10 11.64
N PHE A 25 10.06 -5.93 10.86
CA PHE A 25 8.84 -6.73 11.01
C PHE A 25 9.09 -8.21 10.74
N TYR A 26 9.93 -8.55 9.75
CA TYR A 26 10.31 -9.92 9.44
C TYR A 26 11.06 -10.58 10.60
N VAL A 27 12.05 -9.89 11.17
CA VAL A 27 12.82 -10.38 12.33
C VAL A 27 11.92 -10.55 13.54
N CYS A 28 11.07 -9.56 13.84
CA CYS A 28 10.09 -9.66 14.91
C CYS A 28 9.13 -10.85 14.71
N TRP A 29 8.66 -11.08 13.50
CA TRP A 29 7.83 -12.24 13.20
C TRP A 29 8.57 -13.57 13.42
N ARG A 30 9.84 -13.66 13.03
CA ARG A 30 10.64 -14.88 13.25
C ARG A 30 10.79 -15.20 14.73
N HIS A 31 10.92 -14.19 15.57
CA HIS A 31 11.02 -14.37 17.03
C HIS A 31 9.63 -14.62 17.68
N LEU A 32 8.60 -13.95 17.18
CA LEU A 32 7.23 -13.99 17.71
C LEU A 32 6.30 -14.73 16.74
N ARG A 33 6.59 -16.00 16.44
CA ARG A 33 5.89 -16.81 15.40
C ARG A 33 4.36 -16.85 15.53
N ALA A 34 3.80 -16.60 16.70
CA ALA A 34 2.36 -16.53 16.95
C ALA A 34 1.70 -15.27 16.34
N ARG A 35 2.47 -14.26 15.96
CA ARG A 35 1.99 -12.95 15.49
C ARG A 35 1.98 -12.88 13.99
N ARG A 36 0.94 -13.43 13.35
CA ARG A 36 0.79 -13.45 11.88
C ARG A 36 0.71 -12.07 11.25
N GLU A 37 0.17 -11.08 11.98
CA GLU A 37 0.08 -9.68 11.55
C GLU A 37 1.44 -9.07 11.21
N LEU A 38 2.52 -9.47 11.91
CA LEU A 38 3.87 -8.97 11.65
C LEU A 38 4.40 -9.43 10.29
N ARG A 39 4.05 -10.64 9.86
CA ARG A 39 4.39 -11.16 8.55
C ARG A 39 3.72 -10.35 7.43
N SER A 40 2.42 -10.10 7.57
CA SER A 40 1.67 -9.30 6.58
C SER A 40 2.21 -7.88 6.51
N MET A 41 2.58 -7.25 7.63
CA MET A 41 3.26 -5.95 7.64
C MET A 41 4.60 -5.99 6.93
N SER A 42 5.42 -7.03 7.13
CA SER A 42 6.69 -7.18 6.39
C SER A 42 6.47 -7.23 4.89
N PHE A 43 5.51 -8.03 4.40
CA PHE A 43 5.18 -8.09 2.97
C PHE A 43 4.64 -6.76 2.44
N ALA A 44 3.83 -6.05 3.22
CA ALA A 44 3.33 -4.74 2.86
C ALA A 44 4.46 -3.73 2.61
N PHE A 45 5.36 -3.58 3.57
CA PHE A 45 6.47 -2.63 3.44
C PHE A 45 7.47 -3.04 2.35
N THR A 46 7.68 -4.35 2.14
CA THR A 46 8.48 -4.84 1.01
C THR A 46 7.85 -4.48 -0.32
N GLY A 47 6.54 -4.72 -0.49
CA GLY A 47 5.80 -4.37 -1.70
C GLY A 47 5.81 -2.87 -1.99
N PHE A 48 5.59 -2.03 -0.96
CA PHE A 48 5.68 -0.58 -1.09
C PHE A 48 7.09 -0.13 -1.49
N SER A 49 8.12 -0.66 -0.83
CA SER A 49 9.51 -0.32 -1.16
C SER A 49 9.84 -0.68 -2.60
N LEU A 50 9.45 -1.88 -3.05
CA LEU A 50 9.70 -2.34 -4.41
C LEU A 50 8.97 -1.46 -5.43
N ALA A 51 7.69 -1.10 -5.17
CA ALA A 51 6.92 -0.21 -6.03
C ALA A 51 7.60 1.15 -6.19
N LEU A 52 8.07 1.74 -5.09
CA LEU A 52 8.79 3.03 -5.10
C LEU A 52 10.13 2.93 -5.83
N LEU A 53 10.88 1.85 -5.64
CA LEU A 53 12.14 1.62 -6.35
C LEU A 53 11.91 1.50 -7.86
N LEU A 54 10.92 0.74 -8.31
CA LEU A 54 10.58 0.63 -9.73
C LEU A 54 10.17 1.97 -10.33
N GLN A 55 9.45 2.79 -9.56
CA GLN A 55 9.03 4.12 -9.96
C GLN A 55 10.22 5.08 -10.13
N ILE A 56 11.16 5.09 -9.16
CA ILE A 56 12.35 5.94 -9.18
C ILE A 56 13.32 5.50 -10.28
N LEU A 57 13.44 4.19 -10.50
CA LEU A 57 14.31 3.62 -11.54
C LEU A 57 13.67 3.63 -12.94
N GLU A 58 12.41 4.08 -13.06
CA GLU A 58 11.64 4.06 -14.31
C GLU A 58 11.66 2.68 -15.00
N ARG A 59 11.56 1.61 -14.21
CA ARG A 59 11.60 0.24 -14.71
C ARG A 59 10.26 -0.47 -14.46
N PRO A 60 9.73 -1.21 -15.44
CA PRO A 60 10.18 -1.32 -16.85
C PRO A 60 10.05 0.01 -17.62
N ALA A 61 10.87 0.20 -18.66
CA ALA A 61 10.96 1.46 -19.39
C ALA A 61 9.67 1.84 -20.15
N ALA A 62 8.80 0.87 -20.45
CA ALA A 62 7.48 1.14 -21.01
C ALA A 62 6.56 1.74 -19.94
N VAL A 63 6.18 3.01 -20.11
CA VAL A 63 5.38 3.77 -19.12
C VAL A 63 4.09 3.04 -18.69
N PRO A 64 3.25 2.47 -19.60
CA PRO A 64 2.04 1.77 -19.17
C PRO A 64 2.33 0.55 -18.31
N VAL A 65 3.37 -0.22 -18.66
CA VAL A 65 3.76 -1.42 -17.90
C VAL A 65 4.31 -1.04 -16.53
N ASN A 66 5.11 0.02 -16.45
CA ASN A 66 5.62 0.54 -15.18
C ASN A 66 4.46 0.96 -14.26
N VAL A 67 3.51 1.74 -14.78
CA VAL A 67 2.34 2.21 -14.02
C VAL A 67 1.54 1.05 -13.46
N LEU A 68 1.25 0.03 -14.27
CA LEU A 68 0.46 -1.12 -13.80
C LEU A 68 1.24 -2.00 -12.81
N THR A 69 2.52 -2.23 -13.05
CA THR A 69 3.36 -3.02 -12.15
C THR A 69 3.49 -2.35 -10.78
N THR A 70 3.77 -1.05 -10.77
CA THR A 70 3.89 -0.29 -9.51
C THR A 70 2.55 -0.18 -8.79
N ALA A 71 1.45 0.05 -9.51
CA ALA A 71 0.11 0.08 -8.93
C ALA A 71 -0.30 -1.29 -8.35
N ALA A 72 -0.03 -2.39 -9.05
CA ALA A 72 -0.30 -3.74 -8.55
C ALA A 72 0.47 -4.01 -7.25
N LEU A 73 1.75 -3.66 -7.18
CA LEU A 73 2.56 -3.81 -5.97
C LEU A 73 2.02 -2.95 -4.81
N GLN A 74 1.59 -1.72 -5.09
CA GLN A 74 1.01 -0.83 -4.07
C GLN A 74 -0.35 -1.36 -3.57
N LEU A 75 -1.21 -1.86 -4.46
CA LEU A 75 -2.48 -2.48 -4.09
C LEU A 75 -2.26 -3.76 -3.28
N CYS A 76 -1.31 -4.61 -3.67
CA CYS A 76 -0.93 -5.78 -2.88
C CYS A 76 -0.40 -5.37 -1.49
N ALA A 77 0.44 -4.33 -1.42
CA ALA A 77 0.95 -3.81 -0.15
C ALA A 77 -0.18 -3.28 0.73
N ALA A 78 -1.11 -2.51 0.16
CA ALA A 78 -2.30 -2.03 0.86
C ALA A 78 -3.16 -3.20 1.37
N TRP A 79 -3.31 -4.27 0.58
CA TRP A 79 -3.98 -5.48 1.02
C TRP A 79 -3.31 -6.10 2.26
N PHE A 80 -1.99 -6.27 2.26
CA PHE A 80 -1.28 -6.83 3.41
C PHE A 80 -1.38 -5.96 4.66
N ILE A 81 -1.44 -4.63 4.52
CA ILE A 81 -1.72 -3.74 5.66
C ILE A 81 -3.12 -3.99 6.20
N THR A 82 -4.14 -4.05 5.32
CA THR A 82 -5.52 -4.32 5.73
C THR A 82 -5.67 -5.69 6.36
N GLU A 83 -4.99 -6.72 5.82
CA GLU A 83 -4.95 -8.06 6.39
C GLU A 83 -4.35 -8.05 7.80
N ALA A 84 -3.22 -7.38 8.00
CA ALA A 84 -2.57 -7.27 9.30
C ALA A 84 -3.49 -6.60 10.33
N MET A 85 -4.19 -5.53 9.94
CA MET A 85 -5.15 -4.84 10.80
C MET A 85 -6.35 -5.72 11.11
N ALA A 86 -6.90 -6.44 10.13
CA ALA A 86 -8.02 -7.35 10.30
C ALA A 86 -7.66 -8.50 11.27
N ILE A 87 -6.48 -9.14 11.07
CA ILE A 87 -5.98 -10.21 11.96
C ILE A 87 -5.86 -9.69 13.40
N ARG A 88 -5.30 -8.49 13.57
CA ARG A 88 -5.14 -7.87 14.90
C ARG A 88 -6.48 -7.59 15.58
N GLN A 89 -7.50 -7.25 14.82
CA GLN A 89 -8.87 -7.00 15.31
C GLN A 89 -9.71 -8.30 15.41
N GLY A 90 -9.12 -9.46 15.13
CA GLY A 90 -9.83 -10.75 15.17
C GLY A 90 -10.87 -10.92 14.05
N VAL A 91 -10.80 -10.10 13.01
CA VAL A 91 -11.70 -10.16 11.84
C VAL A 91 -11.02 -10.95 10.73
N ARG A 92 -11.79 -11.78 10.02
CA ARG A 92 -11.26 -12.48 8.84
C ARG A 92 -11.21 -11.53 7.64
N PRO A 93 -10.04 -11.35 7.01
CA PRO A 93 -9.93 -10.54 5.81
C PRO A 93 -10.66 -11.19 4.64
N ASP A 94 -11.32 -10.37 3.83
CA ASP A 94 -12.07 -10.82 2.64
C ASP A 94 -11.19 -10.71 1.39
N ALA A 95 -10.37 -11.74 1.19
CA ALA A 95 -9.43 -11.79 0.06
C ALA A 95 -10.10 -11.67 -1.32
N PRO A 96 -11.23 -12.37 -1.63
CA PRO A 96 -11.88 -12.23 -2.93
C PRO A 96 -12.42 -10.82 -3.17
N LEU A 97 -12.98 -10.15 -2.16
CA LEU A 97 -13.44 -8.78 -2.31
C LEU A 97 -12.28 -7.82 -2.62
N ALA A 98 -11.19 -7.93 -1.89
CA ALA A 98 -10.03 -7.07 -2.11
C ALA A 98 -9.34 -7.35 -3.46
N ALA A 99 -9.26 -8.61 -3.88
CA ALA A 99 -8.72 -8.98 -5.20
C ALA A 99 -9.60 -8.46 -6.33
N GLY A 100 -10.93 -8.60 -6.21
CA GLY A 100 -11.88 -8.06 -7.19
C GLY A 100 -11.80 -6.53 -7.30
N PHE A 101 -11.74 -5.85 -6.16
CA PHE A 101 -11.59 -4.40 -6.12
C PHE A 101 -10.24 -3.95 -6.70
N GLY A 102 -9.13 -4.58 -6.29
CA GLY A 102 -7.81 -4.28 -6.84
C GLY A 102 -7.73 -4.53 -8.35
N GLY A 103 -8.34 -5.61 -8.83
CA GLY A 103 -8.46 -5.91 -10.25
C GLY A 103 -9.24 -4.83 -11.01
N ALA A 104 -10.36 -4.35 -10.47
CA ALA A 104 -11.13 -3.24 -11.07
C ALA A 104 -10.30 -1.95 -11.15
N VAL A 105 -9.57 -1.59 -10.10
CA VAL A 105 -8.66 -0.43 -10.10
C VAL A 105 -7.59 -0.58 -11.19
N LEU A 106 -6.97 -1.77 -11.32
CA LEU A 106 -5.95 -2.03 -12.33
C LEU A 106 -6.52 -1.95 -13.76
N LEU A 107 -7.76 -2.40 -13.99
CA LEU A 107 -8.43 -2.27 -15.29
C LEU A 107 -8.64 -0.81 -15.68
N VAL A 108 -9.13 0.01 -14.74
CA VAL A 108 -9.32 1.45 -14.98
C VAL A 108 -7.98 2.16 -15.20
N LEU A 109 -6.95 1.81 -14.44
CA LEU A 109 -5.59 2.33 -14.66
C LEU A 109 -5.04 1.91 -16.02
N GLY A 110 -5.29 0.67 -16.45
CA GLY A 110 -4.93 0.19 -17.77
C GLY A 110 -5.57 1.01 -18.89
N TYR A 111 -6.86 1.31 -18.75
CA TYR A 111 -7.55 2.18 -19.69
C TYR A 111 -6.87 3.55 -19.83
N TYR A 112 -6.56 4.23 -18.70
CA TYR A 112 -5.86 5.52 -18.70
C TYR A 112 -4.37 5.41 -19.03
N ALA A 113 -3.79 4.23 -19.07
CA ALA A 113 -2.40 4.04 -19.46
C ALA A 113 -2.22 3.79 -20.96
N TRP A 114 -3.21 3.13 -21.62
CA TRP A 114 -3.13 2.74 -23.04
C TRP A 114 -4.12 3.46 -23.94
N ALA A 115 -5.39 3.56 -23.53
CA ALA A 115 -6.43 4.09 -24.42
C ALA A 115 -6.51 5.63 -24.38
N VAL A 116 -6.44 6.21 -23.18
CA VAL A 116 -6.51 7.67 -22.97
C VAL A 116 -5.36 8.07 -22.06
N PRO A 117 -4.14 8.29 -22.56
CA PRO A 117 -2.97 8.58 -21.73
C PRO A 117 -3.16 9.88 -20.93
N ASP A 118 -3.62 9.78 -19.71
CA ASP A 118 -3.82 10.89 -18.78
C ASP A 118 -3.13 10.58 -17.45
N ALA A 119 -2.07 11.32 -17.15
CA ALA A 119 -1.28 11.13 -15.94
C ALA A 119 -2.05 11.54 -14.68
N GLN A 120 -2.86 12.58 -14.75
CA GLN A 120 -3.64 13.08 -13.63
C GLN A 120 -4.77 12.11 -13.27
N ALA A 121 -5.52 11.63 -14.27
CA ALA A 121 -6.56 10.63 -14.07
C ALA A 121 -6.00 9.34 -13.43
N ARG A 122 -4.83 8.87 -13.90
CA ARG A 122 -4.14 7.70 -13.30
C ARG A 122 -3.82 7.92 -11.83
N GLN A 123 -3.31 9.10 -11.47
CA GLN A 123 -2.97 9.43 -10.09
C GLN A 123 -4.22 9.48 -9.19
N HIS A 124 -5.31 10.07 -9.68
CA HIS A 124 -6.59 10.07 -8.95
C HIS A 124 -7.11 8.65 -8.76
N VAL A 125 -7.19 7.84 -9.80
CA VAL A 125 -7.68 6.46 -9.74
C VAL A 125 -6.86 5.64 -8.74
N LEU A 126 -5.53 5.75 -8.77
CA LEU A 126 -4.66 5.02 -7.86
C LEU A 126 -4.85 5.47 -6.41
N ASN A 127 -4.87 6.77 -6.15
CA ASN A 127 -5.03 7.30 -4.80
C ASN A 127 -6.41 6.93 -4.22
N PHE A 128 -7.50 7.12 -4.98
CA PHE A 128 -8.83 6.67 -4.54
C PHE A 128 -8.89 5.16 -4.35
N GLY A 129 -8.31 4.38 -5.26
CA GLY A 129 -8.23 2.93 -5.16
C GLY A 129 -7.52 2.47 -3.89
N LEU A 130 -6.35 3.03 -3.59
CA LEU A 130 -5.60 2.72 -2.37
C LEU A 130 -6.36 3.14 -1.11
N GLY A 131 -6.93 4.35 -1.09
CA GLY A 131 -7.73 4.84 0.03
C GLY A 131 -8.94 3.95 0.32
N LEU A 132 -9.69 3.58 -0.70
CA LEU A 132 -10.85 2.68 -0.56
C LEU A 132 -10.43 1.27 -0.12
N GLN A 133 -9.36 0.72 -0.70
CA GLN A 133 -8.86 -0.60 -0.31
C GLN A 133 -8.41 -0.64 1.15
N LEU A 134 -7.77 0.41 1.65
CA LEU A 134 -7.42 0.54 3.06
C LEU A 134 -8.68 0.72 3.93
N ALA A 135 -9.73 1.38 3.44
CA ALA A 135 -10.98 1.58 4.17
C ALA A 135 -11.87 0.32 4.25
N LEU A 136 -11.72 -0.65 3.33
CA LEU A 136 -12.55 -1.86 3.29
C LEU A 136 -12.66 -2.61 4.63
N PRO A 137 -11.60 -2.85 5.42
CA PRO A 137 -11.71 -3.55 6.69
C PRO A 137 -12.42 -2.72 7.76
N LEU A 138 -12.38 -1.38 7.67
CA LEU A 138 -13.00 -0.50 8.67
C LEU A 138 -14.51 -0.70 8.74
N TRP A 139 -15.15 -1.04 7.61
CA TRP A 139 -16.58 -1.31 7.53
C TRP A 139 -17.02 -2.57 8.29
N ARG A 140 -16.12 -3.51 8.49
CA ARG A 140 -16.39 -4.80 9.16
C ARG A 140 -15.90 -4.86 10.60
N LEU A 141 -15.32 -3.78 11.12
CA LEU A 141 -14.86 -3.75 12.50
C LEU A 141 -16.07 -3.79 13.43
N PRO A 142 -16.16 -4.78 14.33
CA PRO A 142 -17.22 -4.83 15.31
C PRO A 142 -17.09 -3.62 16.26
N PRO A 143 -18.19 -2.91 16.57
CA PRO A 143 -18.15 -1.66 17.33
C PRO A 143 -17.73 -1.81 18.81
N ARG A 144 -17.40 -3.03 19.28
CA ARG A 144 -17.31 -3.31 20.72
C ARG A 144 -16.23 -4.27 21.19
N GLN A 145 -15.10 -4.40 20.49
CA GLN A 145 -14.00 -5.13 21.14
C GLN A 145 -13.29 -4.22 22.15
N PRO A 146 -12.93 -4.75 23.33
CA PRO A 146 -12.12 -4.00 24.31
C PRO A 146 -10.73 -3.79 23.73
N CYS A 147 -10.57 -2.73 22.94
CA CYS A 147 -9.30 -2.33 22.39
C CYS A 147 -8.44 -1.74 23.52
N THR A 148 -7.22 -2.21 23.65
CA THR A 148 -6.23 -1.51 24.47
C THR A 148 -6.03 -0.09 23.92
N GLY A 149 -5.54 0.84 24.75
CA GLY A 149 -5.26 2.21 24.30
C GLY A 149 -4.37 2.24 23.03
N TRP A 150 -3.41 1.31 22.94
CA TRP A 150 -2.52 1.13 21.79
C TRP A 150 -3.23 0.66 20.53
N ASP A 151 -4.23 -0.21 20.63
CA ASP A 151 -5.00 -0.67 19.47
C ASP A 151 -5.86 0.47 18.92
N ARG A 152 -6.40 1.33 19.78
CA ARG A 152 -7.15 2.51 19.39
C ARG A 152 -6.24 3.53 18.69
N LEU A 153 -5.04 3.77 19.21
CA LEU A 153 -4.06 4.65 18.57
C LEU A 153 -3.69 4.15 17.18
N LEU A 154 -3.37 2.85 17.05
CA LEU A 154 -3.06 2.23 15.76
C LEU A 154 -4.21 2.36 14.76
N LEU A 155 -5.45 2.17 15.21
CA LEU A 155 -6.62 2.34 14.37
C LEU A 155 -6.73 3.78 13.86
N TRP A 156 -6.54 4.79 14.72
CA TRP A 156 -6.57 6.19 14.31
C TRP A 156 -5.45 6.53 13.32
N VAL A 157 -4.23 6.04 13.55
CA VAL A 157 -3.12 6.20 12.62
C VAL A 157 -3.45 5.56 11.26
N PHE A 158 -4.05 4.37 11.27
CA PHE A 158 -4.47 3.69 10.04
C PHE A 158 -5.57 4.46 9.30
N VAL A 159 -6.58 4.97 10.00
CA VAL A 159 -7.62 5.82 9.41
C VAL A 159 -7.03 7.09 8.82
N ALA A 160 -6.15 7.77 9.55
CA ALA A 160 -5.47 8.97 9.06
C ALA A 160 -4.62 8.68 7.81
N PHE A 161 -3.95 7.53 7.79
CA PHE A 161 -3.19 7.07 6.62
C PHE A 161 -4.10 6.81 5.42
N ALA A 162 -5.22 6.11 5.59
CA ALA A 162 -6.20 5.88 4.52
C ALA A 162 -6.77 7.22 3.99
N LEU A 163 -7.12 8.15 4.88
CA LEU A 163 -7.63 9.47 4.51
C LEU A 163 -6.59 10.30 3.75
N SER A 164 -5.30 10.14 4.03
CA SER A 164 -4.24 10.87 3.32
C SER A 164 -4.24 10.62 1.82
N PHE A 165 -4.67 9.43 1.36
CA PHE A 165 -4.80 9.12 -0.07
C PHE A 165 -5.94 9.90 -0.73
N PHE A 166 -7.06 10.07 -0.04
CA PHE A 166 -8.17 10.90 -0.54
C PHE A 166 -7.77 12.37 -0.62
N VAL A 167 -7.06 12.89 0.38
CA VAL A 167 -6.54 14.26 0.36
C VAL A 167 -5.58 14.45 -0.80
N ARG A 168 -4.65 13.53 -1.03
CA ARG A 168 -3.74 13.58 -2.19
C ARG A 168 -4.48 13.56 -3.53
N ALA A 169 -5.57 12.80 -3.64
CA ALA A 169 -6.38 12.79 -4.85
C ALA A 169 -7.09 14.13 -5.10
N LEU A 170 -7.42 14.88 -4.07
CA LEU A 170 -8.07 16.20 -4.21
C LEU A 170 -7.07 17.33 -4.56
N TRP A 171 -5.78 17.13 -4.31
CA TRP A 171 -4.72 18.13 -4.56
C TRP A 171 -3.92 17.85 -5.84
N ALA A 172 -4.10 16.72 -6.49
CA ALA A 172 -3.44 16.34 -7.73
C ALA A 172 -4.21 16.81 -8.95
#